data_745d35ba353272da3eacb30cf22db585
#
_entry.id   745d35ba353272da3eacb30cf22db585
#
_cell.length_a   1.000
_cell.length_b   1.000
_cell.length_c   1.000
_cell.angle_alpha   90.00
_cell.angle_beta   90.00
_cell.angle_gamma   90.00
#
_symmetry.space_group_name_H-M   'P 1'
#
loop_
_entity.id
_entity.type
_entity.pdbx_description
1 polymer ?
#
loop_
_entity_poly.entity_id
_entity_poly.type
_entity_poly.pdbx_seq_one_letter_code
_entity_poly.pdbx_strand_id
1 'polypeptide(L)'
;VKTLIVGQNSFIGKHLFHSMKYVDIISYSDIDNINMSEYNTILNCAISPEMKFDDYRKHRDIDYKVACKARLHNCHFIMLSTRKVYGDSTELKTYNEESELNPFDKYSENKLRSEQNILKVNPTSTILRGSNVIGFEYGRKSFMGYCMTQLKKNNEILYEMNPDLQRDFIDIDNVCKTLKKVIEVKPQGIYNLSSNIGLNIGDVSKLLIKGYGSGKMVVDITKQGEQFILDNTKLEAALNTSIGPFDFDNIIFEIGKKL
;
A
#
# COMPACT_ATOMS: atom_id res chain seq x y z
N VAL A 1 5.34 0.83 24.04
CA VAL A 1 5.49 1.85 22.98
C VAL A 1 4.10 2.12 22.42
N LYS A 2 3.58 3.34 22.57
CA LYS A 2 2.26 3.71 22.05
C LYS A 2 2.40 4.22 20.61
N THR A 3 1.55 3.72 19.72
CA THR A 3 1.54 4.07 18.29
C THR A 3 0.27 4.83 17.95
N LEU A 4 0.37 5.88 17.13
CA LEU A 4 -0.76 6.57 16.54
C LEU A 4 -0.87 6.20 15.06
N ILE A 5 -2.05 5.75 14.64
CA ILE A 5 -2.39 5.56 13.22
C ILE A 5 -3.28 6.73 12.80
N VAL A 6 -2.88 7.46 11.75
CA VAL A 6 -3.69 8.49 11.12
C VAL A 6 -4.36 7.89 9.90
N GLY A 7 -5.69 7.90 9.85
CA GLY A 7 -6.48 7.34 8.75
C GLY A 7 -7.43 6.22 9.17
N GLN A 8 -8.36 6.52 10.06
CA GLN A 8 -9.36 5.59 10.61
C GLN A 8 -10.19 4.84 9.54
N ASN A 9 -10.30 5.40 8.33
CA ASN A 9 -11.03 4.79 7.21
C ASN A 9 -10.11 4.05 6.22
N SER A 10 -8.79 4.03 6.48
CA SER A 10 -7.84 3.32 5.65
C SER A 10 -8.00 1.80 5.79
N PHE A 11 -7.90 1.08 4.67
CA PHE A 11 -7.89 -0.38 4.67
C PHE A 11 -6.75 -0.95 5.53
N ILE A 12 -5.53 -0.48 5.28
CA ILE A 12 -4.35 -0.92 6.04
C ILE A 12 -4.47 -0.45 7.50
N GLY A 13 -4.86 0.81 7.73
CA GLY A 13 -4.98 1.38 9.08
C GLY A 13 -5.92 0.58 9.97
N LYS A 14 -7.10 0.19 9.46
CA LYS A 14 -8.07 -0.61 10.20
C LYS A 14 -7.54 -2.01 10.56
N HIS A 15 -6.95 -2.73 9.60
CA HIS A 15 -6.40 -4.06 9.85
C HIS A 15 -5.25 -4.01 10.85
N LEU A 16 -4.36 -3.04 10.72
CA LEU A 16 -3.25 -2.86 11.66
C LEU A 16 -3.77 -2.53 13.07
N PHE A 17 -4.73 -1.60 13.19
CA PHE A 17 -5.34 -1.23 14.46
C PHE A 17 -5.92 -2.45 15.20
N HIS A 18 -6.71 -3.29 14.51
CA HIS A 18 -7.29 -4.49 15.11
C HIS A 18 -6.26 -5.57 15.47
N SER A 19 -5.07 -5.51 14.89
CA SER A 19 -4.00 -6.49 15.09
C SER A 19 -2.94 -6.08 16.12
N MET A 20 -3.06 -4.87 16.71
CA MET A 20 -2.10 -4.32 17.67
C MET A 20 -2.72 -4.04 19.03
N LYS A 21 -1.87 -4.08 20.08
CA LYS A 21 -2.16 -3.52 21.40
C LYS A 21 -1.46 -2.15 21.54
N TYR A 22 -1.96 -1.29 22.41
CA TYR A 22 -1.38 0.05 22.69
C TYR A 22 -1.29 0.94 21.44
N VAL A 23 -2.33 0.96 20.64
CA VAL A 23 -2.47 1.74 19.43
C VAL A 23 -3.75 2.56 19.46
N ASP A 24 -3.66 3.81 19.00
CA ASP A 24 -4.83 4.65 18.73
C ASP A 24 -4.96 4.86 17.23
N ILE A 25 -6.18 5.06 16.74
CA ILE A 25 -6.47 5.38 15.36
C ILE A 25 -7.37 6.61 15.29
N ILE A 26 -7.02 7.58 14.45
CA ILE A 26 -7.75 8.82 14.29
C ILE A 26 -8.06 9.15 12.83
N SER A 27 -9.02 10.05 12.62
CA SER A 27 -9.16 10.74 11.34
C SER A 27 -8.00 11.72 11.11
N TYR A 28 -7.63 11.96 9.86
CA TYR A 28 -6.66 13.02 9.55
C TYR A 28 -7.20 14.43 9.86
N SER A 29 -8.52 14.62 9.99
CA SER A 29 -9.14 15.88 10.44
C SER A 29 -8.79 16.22 11.88
N ASP A 30 -8.47 15.23 12.69
CA ASP A 30 -8.28 15.38 14.14
C ASP A 30 -6.80 15.59 14.53
N ILE A 31 -5.89 15.62 13.55
CA ILE A 31 -4.43 15.72 13.76
C ILE A 31 -4.06 16.94 14.61
N ASP A 32 -4.79 18.05 14.48
CA ASP A 32 -4.49 19.29 15.21
C ASP A 32 -4.90 19.22 16.68
N ASN A 33 -5.81 18.34 17.04
CA ASN A 33 -6.39 18.19 18.38
C ASN A 33 -5.70 17.09 19.22
N ILE A 34 -4.77 16.35 18.62
CA ILE A 34 -4.08 15.23 19.30
C ILE A 34 -2.79 15.71 19.98
N ASN A 35 -2.59 15.28 21.21
CA ASN A 35 -1.32 15.41 21.89
C ASN A 35 -0.34 14.34 21.43
N MET A 36 0.50 14.68 20.44
CA MET A 36 1.46 13.73 19.85
C MET A 36 2.58 13.29 20.80
N SER A 37 2.83 14.00 21.89
CA SER A 37 3.88 13.63 22.87
C SER A 37 3.58 12.33 23.61
N GLU A 38 2.35 11.80 23.53
CA GLU A 38 1.97 10.52 24.10
C GLU A 38 2.43 9.31 23.27
N TYR A 39 2.92 9.55 22.05
CA TYR A 39 3.25 8.50 21.10
C TYR A 39 4.75 8.44 20.80
N ASN A 40 5.24 7.24 20.55
CA ASN A 40 6.62 7.01 20.12
C ASN A 40 6.74 6.86 18.60
N THR A 41 5.64 6.46 17.95
CA THR A 41 5.57 6.24 16.51
C THR A 41 4.25 6.73 15.98
N ILE A 42 4.28 7.37 14.81
CA ILE A 42 3.11 7.84 14.09
C ILE A 42 3.16 7.27 12.68
N LEU A 43 2.13 6.49 12.32
CA LEU A 43 1.96 5.93 10.99
C LEU A 43 0.84 6.67 10.26
N ASN A 44 1.11 7.26 9.10
CA ASN A 44 0.06 7.84 8.27
C ASN A 44 -0.40 6.86 7.19
N CYS A 45 -1.68 6.51 7.23
CA CYS A 45 -2.41 5.72 6.24
C CYS A 45 -3.43 6.56 5.46
N ALA A 46 -3.52 7.86 5.72
CA ALA A 46 -4.47 8.77 5.09
C ALA A 46 -3.85 9.52 3.91
N ILE A 47 -4.69 9.90 2.99
CA ILE A 47 -4.35 10.83 1.90
C ILE A 47 -5.56 11.73 1.66
N SER A 48 -5.34 13.04 1.46
CA SER A 48 -6.43 13.93 1.05
C SER A 48 -6.88 13.61 -0.37
N PRO A 49 -8.17 13.73 -0.69
CA PRO A 49 -8.68 13.49 -2.06
C PRO A 49 -7.96 14.32 -3.12
N GLU A 50 -7.65 15.57 -2.80
CA GLU A 50 -6.98 16.52 -3.70
C GLU A 50 -5.57 16.04 -4.11
N MET A 51 -4.85 15.38 -3.21
CA MET A 51 -3.53 14.83 -3.51
C MET A 51 -3.55 13.70 -4.56
N LYS A 52 -4.73 13.21 -4.94
CA LYS A 52 -4.88 12.18 -5.97
C LYS A 52 -5.07 12.77 -7.37
N PHE A 53 -5.61 13.98 -7.47
CA PHE A 53 -6.09 14.52 -8.75
C PHE A 53 -5.56 15.92 -9.07
N ASP A 54 -5.24 16.72 -8.04
CA ASP A 54 -4.80 18.10 -8.19
C ASP A 54 -3.27 18.20 -8.19
N ASP A 55 -2.75 19.37 -8.56
CA ASP A 55 -1.34 19.70 -8.40
C ASP A 55 -0.95 19.74 -6.91
N TYR A 56 0.30 19.37 -6.65
CA TYR A 56 0.84 19.34 -5.29
C TYR A 56 0.69 20.70 -4.58
N ARG A 57 0.08 20.66 -3.40
CA ARG A 57 0.02 21.79 -2.48
C ARG A 57 0.41 21.32 -1.09
N LYS A 58 1.51 21.85 -0.58
CA LYS A 58 2.11 21.46 0.69
C LYS A 58 1.15 21.48 1.89
N HIS A 59 0.23 22.47 1.94
CA HIS A 59 -0.76 22.57 3.01
C HIS A 59 -1.88 21.52 2.95
N ARG A 60 -2.03 20.83 1.82
CA ARG A 60 -2.97 19.69 1.63
C ARG A 60 -2.31 18.34 1.83
N ASP A 61 -0.99 18.31 1.97
CA ASP A 61 -0.22 17.11 2.16
C ASP A 61 -0.27 16.65 3.62
N ILE A 62 -1.12 15.65 3.88
CA ILE A 62 -1.29 15.06 5.21
C ILE A 62 0.01 14.39 5.68
N ASP A 63 0.72 13.68 4.78
CA ASP A 63 2.00 13.03 5.10
C ASP A 63 3.00 14.07 5.62
N TYR A 64 3.14 15.19 4.90
CA TYR A 64 4.03 16.28 5.30
C TYR A 64 3.60 16.91 6.65
N LYS A 65 2.31 17.19 6.81
CA LYS A 65 1.77 17.79 8.05
C LYS A 65 2.06 16.90 9.26
N VAL A 66 1.80 15.61 9.14
CA VAL A 66 2.04 14.63 10.22
C VAL A 66 3.53 14.46 10.50
N ALA A 67 4.38 14.42 9.46
CA ALA A 67 5.83 14.33 9.62
C ALA A 67 6.42 15.53 10.37
N CYS A 68 5.95 16.76 10.09
CA CYS A 68 6.36 17.95 10.82
C CYS A 68 5.99 17.85 12.31
N LYS A 69 4.75 17.45 12.61
CA LYS A 69 4.31 17.28 14.01
C LYS A 69 5.07 16.15 14.71
N ALA A 70 5.28 15.02 14.04
CA ALA A 70 6.07 13.93 14.59
C ALA A 70 7.49 14.39 14.96
N ARG A 71 8.13 15.18 14.11
CA ARG A 71 9.46 15.76 14.37
C ARG A 71 9.48 16.66 15.60
N LEU A 72 8.48 17.54 15.76
CA LEU A 72 8.36 18.45 16.91
C LEU A 72 8.23 17.70 18.23
N HIS A 73 7.63 16.51 18.23
CA HIS A 73 7.40 15.69 19.43
C HIS A 73 8.35 14.50 19.55
N ASN A 74 9.44 14.45 18.74
CA ASN A 74 10.41 13.35 18.73
C ASN A 74 9.79 11.97 18.50
N CYS A 75 8.69 11.89 17.74
CA CYS A 75 8.04 10.65 17.34
C CYS A 75 8.67 10.13 16.04
N HIS A 76 8.86 8.84 15.94
CA HIS A 76 9.22 8.22 14.67
C HIS A 76 8.05 8.28 13.70
N PHE A 77 8.27 8.78 12.48
CA PHE A 77 7.23 8.90 11.47
C PHE A 77 7.36 7.82 10.40
N ILE A 78 6.24 7.19 10.05
CA ILE A 78 6.15 6.20 8.98
C ILE A 78 5.13 6.67 7.94
N MET A 79 5.59 6.79 6.69
CA MET A 79 4.76 7.13 5.53
C MET A 79 4.47 5.88 4.69
N LEU A 80 3.21 5.67 4.33
CA LEU A 80 2.85 4.76 3.25
C LEU A 80 2.88 5.51 1.92
N SER A 81 3.89 5.21 1.11
CA SER A 81 4.03 5.68 -0.26
C SER A 81 3.56 4.61 -1.26
N THR A 82 3.95 4.70 -2.51
CA THR A 82 3.44 3.86 -3.59
C THR A 82 4.53 3.43 -4.56
N ARG A 83 4.43 2.23 -5.12
CA ARG A 83 5.28 1.77 -6.22
C ARG A 83 5.18 2.66 -7.47
N LYS A 84 4.07 3.38 -7.64
CA LYS A 84 3.81 4.22 -8.81
C LYS A 84 4.84 5.34 -9.01
N VAL A 85 5.66 5.65 -8.02
CA VAL A 85 6.78 6.58 -8.16
C VAL A 85 7.86 6.09 -9.13
N TYR A 86 7.95 4.77 -9.37
CA TYR A 86 8.86 4.18 -10.36
C TYR A 86 8.35 4.28 -11.80
N GLY A 87 7.06 4.59 -11.98
CA GLY A 87 6.41 4.65 -13.28
C GLY A 87 5.70 3.35 -13.66
N ASP A 88 5.22 3.34 -14.91
CA ASP A 88 4.61 2.17 -15.53
C ASP A 88 5.54 1.59 -16.59
N SER A 89 5.54 0.27 -16.71
CA SER A 89 6.26 -0.45 -17.77
C SER A 89 5.38 -1.53 -18.36
N THR A 90 5.35 -1.63 -19.68
CA THR A 90 4.72 -2.76 -20.39
C THR A 90 5.58 -4.01 -20.36
N GLU A 91 6.88 -3.87 -20.08
CA GLU A 91 7.80 -4.97 -19.87
C GLU A 91 7.91 -5.26 -18.37
N LEU A 92 8.08 -6.53 -18.02
CA LEU A 92 8.29 -6.91 -16.62
C LEU A 92 9.61 -6.34 -16.11
N LYS A 93 9.53 -5.48 -15.11
CA LYS A 93 10.69 -4.89 -14.44
C LYS A 93 10.65 -5.15 -12.94
N THR A 94 11.83 -5.42 -12.37
CA THR A 94 12.03 -5.44 -10.92
C THR A 94 12.61 -4.10 -10.49
N TYR A 95 11.94 -3.42 -9.57
CA TYR A 95 12.35 -2.13 -9.04
C TYR A 95 12.88 -2.27 -7.61
N ASN A 96 14.06 -1.73 -7.36
CA ASN A 96 14.59 -1.49 -6.02
C ASN A 96 14.52 0.02 -5.68
N GLU A 97 14.92 0.40 -4.48
CA GLU A 97 14.81 1.79 -4.03
C GLU A 97 15.71 2.78 -4.77
N GLU A 98 16.76 2.26 -5.46
CA GLU A 98 17.70 3.05 -6.28
C GLU A 98 17.27 3.14 -7.75
N SER A 99 16.18 2.45 -8.12
CA SER A 99 15.64 2.50 -9.49
C SER A 99 15.17 3.91 -9.85
N GLU A 100 15.27 4.25 -11.13
CA GLU A 100 14.83 5.53 -11.66
C GLU A 100 13.36 5.81 -11.31
N LEU A 101 13.08 7.06 -10.93
CA LEU A 101 11.74 7.52 -10.57
C LEU A 101 11.12 8.25 -11.75
N ASN A 102 9.99 7.73 -12.23
CA ASN A 102 9.26 8.26 -13.37
C ASN A 102 7.74 8.26 -13.11
N PRO A 103 7.25 9.05 -12.12
CA PRO A 103 5.83 9.11 -11.80
C PRO A 103 5.03 9.62 -13.01
N PHE A 104 3.86 9.00 -13.27
CA PHE A 104 3.11 9.23 -14.51
C PHE A 104 1.70 9.80 -14.28
N ASP A 105 1.24 9.84 -13.05
CA ASP A 105 -0.05 10.45 -12.68
C ASP A 105 0.11 11.41 -11.50
N LYS A 106 -0.86 12.31 -11.31
CA LYS A 106 -0.82 13.31 -10.22
C LYS A 106 -0.64 12.68 -8.85
N TYR A 107 -1.21 11.49 -8.63
CA TYR A 107 -1.06 10.78 -7.37
C TYR A 107 0.41 10.40 -7.10
N SER A 108 1.07 9.79 -8.07
CA SER A 108 2.47 9.35 -7.94
C SER A 108 3.44 10.53 -7.88
N GLU A 109 3.21 11.59 -8.70
CA GLU A 109 3.97 12.84 -8.62
C GLU A 109 3.89 13.46 -7.23
N ASN A 110 2.67 13.56 -6.68
CA ASN A 110 2.44 14.15 -5.37
C ASN A 110 3.04 13.30 -4.24
N LYS A 111 2.93 11.95 -4.33
CA LYS A 111 3.58 11.06 -3.37
C LYS A 111 5.10 11.20 -3.37
N LEU A 112 5.72 11.28 -4.56
CA LEU A 112 7.16 11.51 -4.67
C LEU A 112 7.58 12.86 -4.05
N ARG A 113 6.80 13.93 -4.28
CA ARG A 113 7.06 15.23 -3.65
C ARG A 113 6.90 15.19 -2.13
N SER A 114 5.92 14.42 -1.63
CA SER A 114 5.76 14.17 -0.19
C SER A 114 6.98 13.47 0.40
N GLU A 115 7.48 12.38 -0.24
CA GLU A 115 8.70 11.68 0.18
C GLU A 115 9.87 12.66 0.34
N GLN A 116 10.13 13.46 -0.71
CA GLN A 116 11.23 14.43 -0.75
C GLN A 116 11.10 15.50 0.34
N ASN A 117 9.89 16.02 0.56
CA ASN A 117 9.66 17.06 1.57
C ASN A 117 9.75 16.50 3.00
N ILE A 118 9.29 15.27 3.22
CA ILE A 118 9.37 14.59 4.52
C ILE A 118 10.81 14.35 4.91
N LEU A 119 11.64 13.82 4.03
CA LEU A 119 13.05 13.56 4.33
C LEU A 119 13.85 14.85 4.61
N LYS A 120 13.43 16.00 4.05
CA LYS A 120 14.03 17.31 4.38
C LYS A 120 13.68 17.78 5.80
N VAL A 121 12.44 17.54 6.27
CA VAL A 121 11.98 18.03 7.59
C VAL A 121 12.15 17.00 8.69
N ASN A 122 12.06 15.72 8.37
CA ASN A 122 12.21 14.61 9.31
C ASN A 122 13.04 13.48 8.68
N PRO A 123 14.38 13.62 8.60
CA PRO A 123 15.26 12.67 7.89
C PRO A 123 15.31 11.27 8.53
N THR A 124 14.82 11.13 9.76
CA THR A 124 14.74 9.84 10.45
C THR A 124 13.45 9.07 10.18
N SER A 125 12.60 9.56 9.29
CA SER A 125 11.34 8.89 8.90
C SER A 125 11.59 7.59 8.15
N THR A 126 10.63 6.67 8.25
CA THR A 126 10.52 5.51 7.35
C THR A 126 9.51 5.80 6.25
N ILE A 127 9.89 5.59 5.01
CA ILE A 127 9.00 5.70 3.84
C ILE A 127 8.87 4.32 3.22
N LEU A 128 7.63 3.82 3.09
CA LEU A 128 7.33 2.50 2.54
C LEU A 128 6.63 2.64 1.19
N ARG A 129 7.32 2.32 0.09
CA ARG A 129 6.74 2.25 -1.25
C ARG A 129 6.00 0.92 -1.39
N GLY A 130 4.68 0.97 -1.23
CA GLY A 130 3.85 -0.22 -1.21
C GLY A 130 3.54 -0.77 -2.61
N SER A 131 3.56 -2.10 -2.72
CA SER A 131 3.02 -2.87 -3.83
C SER A 131 1.48 -2.93 -3.78
N ASN A 132 0.85 -3.77 -4.60
CA ASN A 132 -0.59 -4.00 -4.55
C ASN A 132 -0.96 -4.81 -3.31
N VAL A 133 -1.69 -4.21 -2.40
CA VAL A 133 -2.16 -4.91 -1.20
C VAL A 133 -3.45 -5.66 -1.51
N ILE A 134 -3.49 -6.97 -1.23
CA ILE A 134 -4.68 -7.82 -1.37
C ILE A 134 -5.26 -8.19 -0.01
N GLY A 135 -6.58 -8.28 0.02
CA GLY A 135 -7.38 -8.67 1.17
C GLY A 135 -8.86 -8.55 0.83
N PHE A 136 -9.73 -8.84 1.77
CA PHE A 136 -11.17 -8.65 1.55
C PHE A 136 -11.51 -7.15 1.59
N GLU A 137 -11.73 -6.55 0.41
CA GLU A 137 -11.90 -5.10 0.23
C GLU A 137 -13.01 -4.72 -0.78
N TYR A 138 -14.16 -5.39 -0.68
CA TYR A 138 -15.30 -5.16 -1.57
C TYR A 138 -15.67 -3.67 -1.67
N GLY A 139 -15.86 -3.19 -2.92
CA GLY A 139 -16.23 -1.80 -3.22
C GLY A 139 -15.08 -0.79 -3.18
N ARG A 140 -13.85 -1.20 -2.84
CA ARG A 140 -12.68 -0.33 -2.86
C ARG A 140 -12.13 -0.16 -4.28
N LYS A 141 -11.57 1.02 -4.57
CA LYS A 141 -10.89 1.33 -5.85
C LYS A 141 -9.46 0.77 -5.86
N SER A 142 -9.35 -0.55 -5.91
CA SER A 142 -8.10 -1.31 -6.06
C SER A 142 -8.31 -2.43 -7.06
N PHE A 143 -7.24 -3.12 -7.49
CA PHE A 143 -7.36 -4.27 -8.39
C PHE A 143 -8.27 -5.36 -7.79
N MET A 144 -8.01 -5.77 -6.56
CA MET A 144 -8.82 -6.80 -5.89
C MET A 144 -10.27 -6.34 -5.66
N GLY A 145 -10.46 -5.08 -5.24
CA GLY A 145 -11.78 -4.49 -5.04
C GLY A 145 -12.59 -4.40 -6.35
N TYR A 146 -11.92 -4.12 -7.48
CA TYR A 146 -12.52 -4.17 -8.81
C TYR A 146 -12.97 -5.59 -9.15
N CYS A 147 -12.08 -6.59 -9.04
CA CYS A 147 -12.41 -7.99 -9.35
C CYS A 147 -13.59 -8.50 -8.51
N MET A 148 -13.58 -8.26 -7.20
CA MET A 148 -14.69 -8.64 -6.31
C MET A 148 -15.99 -7.94 -6.70
N THR A 149 -15.93 -6.65 -7.05
CA THR A 149 -17.13 -5.88 -7.42
C THR A 149 -17.74 -6.38 -8.73
N GLN A 150 -16.91 -6.63 -9.74
CA GLN A 150 -17.35 -7.18 -11.02
C GLN A 150 -17.95 -8.57 -10.84
N LEU A 151 -17.26 -9.45 -10.14
CA LEU A 151 -17.70 -10.82 -9.89
C LEU A 151 -19.07 -10.85 -9.19
N LYS A 152 -19.24 -10.06 -8.13
CA LYS A 152 -20.49 -10.02 -7.35
C LYS A 152 -21.67 -9.37 -8.10
N LYS A 153 -21.40 -8.35 -8.92
CA LYS A 153 -22.45 -7.64 -9.64
C LYS A 153 -22.84 -8.32 -10.95
N ASN A 154 -21.87 -8.81 -11.70
CA ASN A 154 -22.03 -9.24 -13.08
C ASN A 154 -21.79 -10.75 -13.25
N ASN A 155 -21.35 -11.45 -12.20
CA ASN A 155 -20.88 -12.83 -12.26
C ASN A 155 -19.75 -13.03 -13.30
N GLU A 156 -18.97 -11.96 -13.54
CA GLU A 156 -17.83 -11.97 -14.46
C GLU A 156 -16.78 -10.95 -14.05
N ILE A 157 -15.53 -11.15 -14.48
CA ILE A 157 -14.45 -10.18 -14.35
C ILE A 157 -13.98 -9.82 -15.76
N LEU A 158 -14.15 -8.55 -16.14
CA LEU A 158 -13.74 -8.05 -17.45
C LEU A 158 -12.29 -7.57 -17.40
N TYR A 159 -11.49 -8.08 -18.31
CA TYR A 159 -10.13 -7.62 -18.57
C TYR A 159 -10.06 -6.86 -19.90
N GLU A 160 -9.71 -5.58 -19.83
CA GLU A 160 -9.40 -4.74 -20.98
C GLU A 160 -7.89 -4.76 -21.33
N MET A 161 -7.09 -5.52 -20.57
CA MET A 161 -5.65 -5.72 -20.74
C MET A 161 -5.30 -7.20 -20.70
N ASN A 162 -4.09 -7.56 -21.17
CA ASN A 162 -3.65 -8.96 -21.16
C ASN A 162 -3.65 -9.52 -19.71
N PRO A 163 -4.37 -10.62 -19.44
CA PRO A 163 -4.41 -11.24 -18.13
C PRO A 163 -3.10 -11.93 -17.71
N ASP A 164 -2.16 -12.15 -18.63
CA ASP A 164 -0.86 -12.75 -18.35
C ASP A 164 0.17 -11.74 -17.78
N LEU A 165 -0.22 -10.46 -17.68
CA LEU A 165 0.62 -9.43 -17.07
C LEU A 165 0.91 -9.77 -15.61
N GLN A 166 2.19 -9.62 -15.23
CA GLN A 166 2.64 -9.91 -13.88
C GLN A 166 2.70 -8.63 -13.03
N ARG A 167 2.12 -8.71 -11.84
CA ARG A 167 2.21 -7.65 -10.83
C ARG A 167 2.60 -8.23 -9.48
N ASP A 168 3.36 -7.47 -8.73
CA ASP A 168 3.65 -7.78 -7.34
C ASP A 168 2.42 -7.52 -6.47
N PHE A 169 2.15 -8.46 -5.57
CA PHE A 169 1.08 -8.36 -4.58
C PHE A 169 1.62 -8.74 -3.21
N ILE A 170 1.10 -8.09 -2.19
CA ILE A 170 1.33 -8.46 -0.80
C ILE A 170 -0.02 -8.55 -0.08
N ASP A 171 -0.22 -9.58 0.71
CA ASP A 171 -1.46 -9.73 1.47
C ASP A 171 -1.48 -8.84 2.72
N ILE A 172 -2.69 -8.49 3.15
CA ILE A 172 -2.89 -7.54 4.25
C ILE A 172 -2.32 -8.03 5.59
N ASP A 173 -2.29 -9.34 5.83
CA ASP A 173 -1.76 -9.90 7.07
C ASP A 173 -0.25 -9.75 7.12
N ASN A 174 0.46 -10.02 6.00
CA ASN A 174 1.90 -9.80 5.89
C ASN A 174 2.24 -8.29 5.91
N VAL A 175 1.41 -7.42 5.30
CA VAL A 175 1.54 -5.96 5.48
C VAL A 175 1.49 -5.59 6.97
N CYS A 176 0.49 -6.08 7.71
CA CYS A 176 0.36 -5.78 9.14
C CYS A 176 1.52 -6.34 9.97
N LYS A 177 1.99 -7.55 9.68
CA LYS A 177 3.16 -8.14 10.35
C LYS A 177 4.41 -7.29 10.10
N THR A 178 4.66 -6.91 8.85
CA THR A 178 5.80 -6.08 8.47
C THR A 178 5.73 -4.70 9.12
N LEU A 179 4.57 -4.04 9.10
CA LEU A 179 4.37 -2.73 9.75
C LEU A 179 4.63 -2.79 11.26
N LYS A 180 4.20 -3.84 11.95
CA LYS A 180 4.54 -4.03 13.37
C LYS A 180 6.04 -4.10 13.59
N LYS A 181 6.77 -4.82 12.73
CA LYS A 181 8.23 -4.90 12.82
C LYS A 181 8.90 -3.57 12.48
N VAL A 182 8.39 -2.82 11.50
CA VAL A 182 8.85 -1.45 11.19
C VAL A 182 8.63 -0.52 12.39
N ILE A 183 7.49 -0.60 13.08
CA ILE A 183 7.19 0.19 14.29
C ILE A 183 8.16 -0.15 15.43
N GLU A 184 8.56 -1.42 15.55
CA GLU A 184 9.51 -1.89 16.55
C GLU A 184 10.94 -1.42 16.23
N VAL A 185 11.44 -1.67 15.01
CA VAL A 185 12.82 -1.45 14.58
C VAL A 185 13.09 0.00 14.22
N LYS A 186 12.09 0.71 13.66
CA LYS A 186 12.18 2.11 13.20
C LYS A 186 13.29 2.36 12.18
N PRO A 187 13.39 1.57 11.10
CA PRO A 187 14.42 1.75 10.10
C PRO A 187 14.23 3.12 9.41
N GLN A 188 15.35 3.83 9.18
CA GLN A 188 15.31 5.17 8.58
C GLN A 188 15.55 5.08 7.07
N GLY A 189 14.80 5.86 6.30
CA GLY A 189 14.95 5.95 4.86
C GLY A 189 13.78 5.38 4.07
N ILE A 190 14.04 5.03 2.80
CA ILE A 190 13.05 4.54 1.85
C ILE A 190 13.21 3.04 1.66
N TYR A 191 12.08 2.32 1.64
CA TYR A 191 12.02 0.87 1.49
C TYR A 191 10.83 0.44 0.64
N ASN A 192 10.97 -0.65 -0.10
CA ASN A 192 9.88 -1.30 -0.79
C ASN A 192 9.12 -2.25 0.17
N LEU A 193 7.81 -2.10 0.25
CA LEU A 193 6.90 -2.98 1.00
C LEU A 193 6.15 -3.86 -0.01
N SER A 194 6.60 -5.08 -0.21
CA SER A 194 6.18 -5.98 -1.27
C SER A 194 6.42 -7.44 -0.90
N SER A 195 5.96 -8.35 -1.74
CA SER A 195 6.29 -9.77 -1.62
C SER A 195 7.56 -10.16 -2.39
N ASN A 196 7.98 -9.34 -3.35
CA ASN A 196 9.01 -9.68 -4.34
C ASN A 196 8.58 -10.86 -5.26
N ILE A 197 7.27 -11.06 -5.43
CA ILE A 197 6.71 -12.14 -6.25
C ILE A 197 5.74 -11.56 -7.27
N GLY A 198 5.99 -11.82 -8.56
CA GLY A 198 5.07 -11.48 -9.64
C GLY A 198 3.98 -12.54 -9.80
N LEU A 199 2.71 -12.13 -9.72
CA LEU A 199 1.56 -12.98 -10.02
C LEU A 199 0.89 -12.53 -11.30
N ASN A 200 0.48 -13.48 -12.16
CA ASN A 200 -0.37 -13.17 -13.32
C ASN A 200 -1.73 -12.69 -12.82
N ILE A 201 -2.16 -11.50 -13.28
CA ILE A 201 -3.42 -10.91 -12.83
C ILE A 201 -4.64 -11.77 -13.19
N GLY A 202 -4.56 -12.52 -14.30
CA GLY A 202 -5.59 -13.48 -14.69
C GLY A 202 -5.69 -14.67 -13.72
N ASP A 203 -4.57 -15.17 -13.23
CA ASP A 203 -4.58 -16.29 -12.27
C ASP A 203 -5.13 -15.85 -10.91
N VAL A 204 -4.83 -14.63 -10.48
CA VAL A 204 -5.48 -14.03 -9.30
C VAL A 204 -7.00 -14.03 -9.45
N SER A 205 -7.53 -13.65 -10.63
CA SER A 205 -8.98 -13.67 -10.87
C SER A 205 -9.56 -15.08 -10.98
N LYS A 206 -8.86 -16.04 -11.57
CA LYS A 206 -9.31 -17.43 -11.62
C LYS A 206 -9.44 -18.03 -10.22
N LEU A 207 -8.48 -17.77 -9.35
CA LEU A 207 -8.52 -18.20 -7.94
C LEU A 207 -9.68 -17.54 -7.19
N LEU A 208 -9.92 -16.25 -7.39
CA LEU A 208 -11.04 -15.53 -6.78
C LEU A 208 -12.39 -16.11 -7.24
N ILE A 209 -12.57 -16.38 -8.55
CA ILE A 209 -13.77 -17.00 -9.12
C ILE A 209 -13.97 -18.40 -8.55
N LYS A 210 -12.89 -19.20 -8.46
CA LYS A 210 -12.92 -20.56 -7.87
C LYS A 210 -13.39 -20.52 -6.41
N GLY A 211 -12.92 -19.55 -5.63
CA GLY A 211 -13.35 -19.36 -4.23
C GLY A 211 -14.81 -18.93 -4.14
N TYR A 212 -15.26 -18.02 -4.99
CA TYR A 212 -16.63 -17.54 -5.04
C TYR A 212 -17.63 -18.62 -5.50
N GLY A 213 -17.16 -19.62 -6.24
CA GLY A 213 -17.96 -20.78 -6.67
C GLY A 213 -18.75 -20.57 -7.96
N SER A 214 -18.69 -19.39 -8.57
CA SER A 214 -19.36 -19.09 -9.86
C SER A 214 -18.65 -17.92 -10.56
N GLY A 215 -19.02 -17.71 -11.83
CA GLY A 215 -18.51 -16.60 -12.62
C GLY A 215 -17.49 -17.04 -13.68
N LYS A 216 -17.10 -16.05 -14.49
CA LYS A 216 -16.12 -16.25 -15.58
C LYS A 216 -15.22 -15.02 -15.74
N MET A 217 -14.08 -15.24 -16.36
CA MET A 217 -13.22 -14.16 -16.85
C MET A 217 -13.58 -13.87 -18.31
N VAL A 218 -13.76 -12.59 -18.63
CA VAL A 218 -13.98 -12.09 -20.00
C VAL A 218 -12.79 -11.23 -20.37
N VAL A 219 -12.20 -11.48 -21.54
CA VAL A 219 -11.01 -10.75 -22.01
C VAL A 219 -11.35 -10.01 -23.30
N ASP A 220 -11.24 -8.68 -23.27
CA ASP A 220 -11.42 -7.78 -24.41
C ASP A 220 -10.27 -6.76 -24.38
N ILE A 221 -9.14 -7.09 -25.02
CA ILE A 221 -7.89 -6.32 -24.90
C ILE A 221 -8.01 -5.03 -25.71
N THR A 222 -8.23 -3.93 -25.02
CA THR A 222 -8.33 -2.58 -25.58
C THR A 222 -7.27 -1.62 -25.03
N LYS A 223 -6.54 -2.03 -23.98
CA LYS A 223 -5.55 -1.21 -23.25
C LYS A 223 -4.24 -1.97 -23.06
N GLN A 224 -3.16 -1.21 -23.04
CA GLN A 224 -1.90 -1.70 -22.51
C GLN A 224 -1.99 -1.79 -20.99
N GLY A 225 -1.29 -2.75 -20.40
CA GLY A 225 -1.20 -2.91 -18.96
C GLY A 225 0.24 -2.83 -18.47
N GLU A 226 0.37 -2.57 -17.21
CA GLU A 226 1.66 -2.45 -16.51
C GLU A 226 2.08 -3.77 -15.88
N GLN A 227 3.41 -3.98 -15.83
CA GLN A 227 4.04 -5.12 -15.15
C GLN A 227 5.13 -4.62 -14.22
N PHE A 228 5.23 -5.20 -13.02
CA PHE A 228 6.26 -4.83 -12.07
C PHE A 228 6.42 -5.84 -10.96
N ILE A 229 7.62 -5.93 -10.43
CA ILE A 229 7.97 -6.56 -9.15
C ILE A 229 8.74 -5.51 -8.34
N LEU A 230 8.56 -5.50 -7.03
CA LEU A 230 9.36 -4.68 -6.12
C LEU A 230 10.32 -5.57 -5.34
N ASP A 231 11.60 -5.31 -5.44
CA ASP A 231 12.61 -5.93 -4.60
C ASP A 231 12.51 -5.38 -3.16
N ASN A 232 12.24 -6.26 -2.20
CA ASN A 232 12.09 -5.93 -0.79
C ASN A 232 13.32 -6.28 0.07
N THR A 233 14.42 -6.72 -0.56
CA THR A 233 15.63 -7.20 0.12
C THR A 233 16.18 -6.18 1.11
N LYS A 234 16.14 -4.88 0.76
CA LYS A 234 16.58 -3.79 1.64
C LYS A 234 15.74 -3.70 2.92
N LEU A 235 14.41 -3.87 2.81
CA LEU A 235 13.52 -3.86 3.98
C LEU A 235 13.74 -5.09 4.85
N GLU A 236 13.84 -6.28 4.27
CA GLU A 236 14.12 -7.51 5.00
C GLU A 236 15.43 -7.43 5.78
N ALA A 237 16.49 -6.92 5.15
CA ALA A 237 17.78 -6.70 5.79
C ALA A 237 17.67 -5.70 6.96
N ALA A 238 16.96 -4.57 6.77
CA ALA A 238 16.77 -3.57 7.81
C ALA A 238 15.96 -4.08 9.00
N LEU A 239 15.00 -4.99 8.75
CA LEU A 239 14.16 -5.59 9.79
C LEU A 239 14.78 -6.87 10.40
N ASN A 240 15.86 -7.39 9.81
CA ASN A 240 16.45 -8.69 10.13
C ASN A 240 15.39 -9.82 10.16
N THR A 241 14.51 -9.85 9.16
CA THR A 241 13.44 -10.84 9.04
C THR A 241 12.91 -10.90 7.61
N SER A 242 12.49 -12.08 7.17
CA SER A 242 11.83 -12.24 5.87
C SER A 242 10.39 -11.76 5.93
N ILE A 243 9.91 -11.19 4.82
CA ILE A 243 8.51 -10.84 4.59
C ILE A 243 7.83 -12.05 3.92
N GLY A 244 6.98 -12.72 4.63
CA GLY A 244 6.31 -13.95 4.19
C GLY A 244 6.20 -14.96 5.34
N PRO A 245 5.93 -16.23 5.05
CA PRO A 245 5.67 -16.81 3.73
C PRO A 245 4.34 -16.34 3.13
N PHE A 246 4.19 -16.55 1.81
CA PHE A 246 2.98 -16.21 1.05
C PHE A 246 2.33 -17.49 0.50
N ASP A 247 1.08 -17.71 0.85
CA ASP A 247 0.21 -18.71 0.24
C ASP A 247 -0.91 -18.00 -0.53
N PHE A 248 -0.51 -17.36 -1.66
CA PHE A 248 -1.43 -16.55 -2.46
C PHE A 248 -2.62 -17.35 -2.98
N ASP A 249 -2.43 -18.60 -3.34
CA ASP A 249 -3.50 -19.45 -3.86
C ASP A 249 -4.61 -19.60 -2.81
N ASN A 250 -4.25 -19.96 -1.60
CA ASN A 250 -5.20 -20.09 -0.50
C ASN A 250 -5.78 -18.73 -0.06
N ILE A 251 -4.95 -17.70 0.04
CA ILE A 251 -5.40 -16.35 0.44
C ILE A 251 -6.47 -15.83 -0.53
N ILE A 252 -6.22 -15.89 -1.84
CA ILE A 252 -7.14 -15.38 -2.86
C ILE A 252 -8.41 -16.24 -2.93
N PHE A 253 -8.27 -17.55 -2.83
CA PHE A 253 -9.41 -18.47 -2.77
C PHE A 253 -10.31 -18.18 -1.57
N GLU A 254 -9.75 -18.00 -0.37
CA GLU A 254 -10.53 -17.68 0.83
C GLU A 254 -11.18 -16.28 0.77
N ILE A 255 -10.57 -15.31 0.06
CA ILE A 255 -11.21 -14.02 -0.23
C ILE A 255 -12.45 -14.25 -1.10
N GLY A 256 -12.36 -15.11 -2.13
CA GLY A 256 -13.50 -15.46 -2.97
C GLY A 256 -14.65 -16.09 -2.18
N LYS A 257 -14.35 -17.00 -1.25
CA LYS A 257 -15.37 -17.62 -0.38
C LYS A 257 -16.12 -16.66 0.52
N LYS A 258 -15.47 -15.55 0.91
CA LYS A 258 -16.09 -14.51 1.75
C LYS A 258 -16.94 -13.54 0.96
N LEU A 259 -16.88 -13.53 -0.38
CA LEU A 259 -17.59 -12.62 -1.26
C LEU A 259 -19.05 -13.04 -1.47
#